data_937d1987dac3340919e08a84b570d2bf
#
_entry.id   937d1987dac3340919e08a84b570d2bf
#
_cell.length_a   1.000
_cell.length_b   1.000
_cell.length_c   1.000
_cell.angle_alpha   90.00
_cell.angle_beta   90.00
_cell.angle_gamma   90.00
#
_symmetry.space_group_name_H-M   'P 1'
#
loop_
_entity.id
_entity.type
_entity.pdbx_description
1 polymer ?
#
loop_
_entity_poly.entity_id
_entity_poly.type
_entity_poly.pdbx_seq_one_letter_code
_entity_poly.pdbx_strand_id
1 'polypeptide(L)'
;MLDVKLSQAEKLINLTSKVNSELNSSKTKLLTITSGKGGVGKSTFTANFAYILSQKNLRVLVLDADIGLANMQVLFDVKPVVTLFDYINGHKKLQDVIIETKYPNLSLIAGKSGYQYATNSSSFIFSRLVQDILDLNFYDILIVDTGAGLNDYVKEFLKVSTNILAITSTDPSALTDVYSLIKMLAIDKKSLMLCFNHTKNELVGETISN
;
A
#
# COMPACT_ATOMS: atom_id res chain seq x y z
N MET A 1 -6.26 25.87 -6.55
CA MET A 1 -5.20 24.87 -6.20
C MET A 1 -5.78 23.55 -5.66
N LEU A 2 -6.98 23.52 -5.12
CA LEU A 2 -7.69 22.31 -4.66
C LEU A 2 -8.21 21.43 -5.81
N ASP A 3 -8.60 22.02 -6.94
CA ASP A 3 -9.22 21.28 -8.05
C ASP A 3 -8.26 20.31 -8.78
N VAL A 4 -6.98 20.64 -8.88
CA VAL A 4 -5.99 19.77 -9.54
C VAL A 4 -5.71 18.50 -8.72
N LYS A 5 -5.70 18.62 -7.38
CA LYS A 5 -5.50 17.43 -6.50
C LYS A 5 -6.72 16.50 -6.50
N LEU A 6 -7.93 17.06 -6.57
CA LEU A 6 -9.17 16.27 -6.67
C LEU A 6 -9.26 15.54 -8.02
N SER A 7 -8.87 16.16 -9.12
CA SER A 7 -8.91 15.52 -10.44
C SER A 7 -7.93 14.36 -10.59
N GLN A 8 -6.75 14.41 -9.96
CA GLN A 8 -5.79 13.30 -9.95
C GLN A 8 -6.30 12.12 -9.09
N ALA A 9 -6.87 12.40 -7.92
CA ALA A 9 -7.50 11.37 -7.10
C ALA A 9 -8.71 10.72 -7.78
N GLU A 10 -9.53 11.50 -8.50
CA GLU A 10 -10.64 10.98 -9.29
C GLU A 10 -10.17 10.15 -10.49
N LYS A 11 -9.13 10.56 -11.21
CA LYS A 11 -8.52 9.74 -12.27
C LYS A 11 -8.01 8.41 -11.73
N LEU A 12 -7.35 8.42 -10.57
CA LEU A 12 -6.90 7.18 -9.90
C LEU A 12 -8.08 6.28 -9.47
N ILE A 13 -9.13 6.86 -8.91
CA ILE A 13 -10.35 6.14 -8.53
C ILE A 13 -11.03 5.54 -9.78
N ASN A 14 -11.06 6.26 -10.89
CA ASN A 14 -11.62 5.77 -12.15
C ASN A 14 -10.74 4.67 -12.79
N LEU A 15 -9.41 4.74 -12.65
CA LEU A 15 -8.49 3.68 -13.08
C LEU A 15 -8.67 2.42 -12.22
N THR A 16 -8.78 2.57 -10.90
CA THR A 16 -9.08 1.43 -10.01
C THR A 16 -10.46 0.83 -10.28
N SER A 17 -11.46 1.61 -10.67
CA SER A 17 -12.79 1.10 -11.01
C SER A 17 -12.81 0.32 -12.33
N LYS A 18 -11.99 0.70 -13.32
CA LYS A 18 -11.86 -0.05 -14.59
C LYS A 18 -11.15 -1.39 -14.44
N VAL A 19 -10.15 -1.48 -13.58
CA VAL A 19 -9.45 -2.75 -13.25
C VAL A 19 -10.34 -3.71 -12.45
N ASN A 20 -11.38 -3.18 -11.82
CA ASN A 20 -12.26 -3.91 -10.90
C ASN A 20 -13.33 -4.80 -11.54
N SER A 21 -13.50 -4.79 -12.85
CA SER A 21 -14.51 -5.64 -13.51
C SER A 21 -14.12 -7.11 -13.66
N GLU A 22 -12.87 -7.49 -13.36
CA GLU A 22 -12.34 -8.84 -13.63
C GLU A 22 -11.93 -9.65 -12.37
N LEU A 23 -12.05 -9.12 -11.15
CA LEU A 23 -11.63 -9.82 -9.93
C LEU A 23 -12.82 -10.37 -9.15
N ASN A 24 -13.27 -11.56 -9.56
CA ASN A 24 -14.34 -12.32 -8.90
C ASN A 24 -13.78 -13.33 -7.89
N SER A 25 -13.87 -13.02 -6.57
CA SER A 25 -14.24 -13.93 -5.49
C SER A 25 -14.19 -13.27 -4.10
N SER A 26 -13.27 -12.36 -3.80
CA SER A 26 -13.32 -11.59 -2.55
C SER A 26 -14.02 -10.25 -2.78
N LYS A 27 -14.92 -9.88 -1.88
CA LYS A 27 -15.57 -8.57 -1.88
C LYS A 27 -14.57 -7.44 -1.64
N THR A 28 -13.50 -7.71 -0.90
CA THR A 28 -12.43 -6.76 -0.56
C THR A 28 -11.43 -6.63 -1.71
N LYS A 29 -11.20 -5.41 -2.18
CA LYS A 29 -10.18 -5.12 -3.20
C LYS A 29 -8.81 -4.95 -2.56
N LEU A 30 -7.77 -5.58 -3.12
CA LEU A 30 -6.39 -5.44 -2.67
C LEU A 30 -5.64 -4.45 -3.56
N LEU A 31 -5.05 -3.42 -2.95
CA LEU A 31 -4.12 -2.48 -3.59
C LEU A 31 -2.82 -2.46 -2.79
N THR A 32 -1.70 -2.79 -3.42
CA THR A 32 -0.38 -2.64 -2.82
C THR A 32 0.32 -1.41 -3.36
N ILE A 33 0.74 -0.52 -2.46
CA ILE A 33 1.47 0.70 -2.80
C ILE A 33 2.94 0.48 -2.43
N THR A 34 3.81 0.67 -3.42
CA THR A 34 5.24 0.41 -3.31
C THR A 34 6.07 1.53 -3.95
N SER A 35 7.37 1.50 -3.74
CA SER A 35 8.31 2.43 -4.39
C SER A 35 9.69 1.80 -4.50
N GLY A 36 10.40 2.12 -5.57
CA GLY A 36 11.81 1.69 -5.73
C GLY A 36 12.73 2.39 -4.73
N LYS A 37 12.44 3.64 -4.36
CA LYS A 37 13.28 4.50 -3.51
C LYS A 37 12.50 5.04 -2.31
N GLY A 38 13.21 5.21 -1.18
CA GLY A 38 12.67 5.91 -0.01
C GLY A 38 12.51 7.42 -0.24
N GLY A 39 11.59 8.04 0.50
CA GLY A 39 11.39 9.48 0.46
C GLY A 39 10.59 10.02 -0.73
N VAL A 40 10.10 9.19 -1.64
CA VAL A 40 9.27 9.61 -2.78
C VAL A 40 7.82 9.96 -2.39
N GLY A 41 7.48 9.92 -1.11
CA GLY A 41 6.16 10.28 -0.60
C GLY A 41 5.13 9.15 -0.58
N LYS A 42 5.56 7.89 -0.68
CA LYS A 42 4.69 6.71 -0.71
C LYS A 42 3.68 6.69 0.45
N SER A 43 4.14 6.67 1.70
CA SER A 43 3.26 6.57 2.87
C SER A 43 2.36 7.80 3.04
N THR A 44 2.85 9.00 2.70
CA THR A 44 2.03 10.21 2.67
C THR A 44 0.91 10.09 1.63
N PHE A 45 1.23 9.58 0.45
CA PHE A 45 0.23 9.29 -0.58
C PHE A 45 -0.79 8.26 -0.08
N THR A 46 -0.30 7.14 0.47
CA THR A 46 -1.15 6.05 1.01
C THR A 46 -2.14 6.57 2.05
N ALA A 47 -1.66 7.37 3.02
CA ALA A 47 -2.50 7.91 4.08
C ALA A 47 -3.61 8.83 3.53
N ASN A 48 -3.24 9.76 2.64
CA ASN A 48 -4.21 10.67 2.03
C ASN A 48 -5.21 9.95 1.12
N PHE A 49 -4.74 8.97 0.36
CA PHE A 49 -5.59 8.18 -0.52
C PHE A 49 -6.60 7.35 0.28
N ALA A 50 -6.15 6.67 1.34
CA ALA A 50 -7.01 5.92 2.25
C ALA A 50 -8.07 6.83 2.91
N TYR A 51 -7.65 8.02 3.36
CA TYR A 51 -8.57 9.01 3.92
C TYR A 51 -9.63 9.45 2.90
N ILE A 52 -9.25 9.79 1.67
CA ILE A 52 -10.21 10.21 0.63
C ILE A 52 -11.22 9.09 0.33
N LEU A 53 -10.78 7.83 0.26
CA LEU A 53 -11.67 6.69 0.05
C LEU A 53 -12.66 6.51 1.20
N SER A 54 -12.19 6.66 2.45
CA SER A 54 -13.06 6.56 3.63
C SER A 54 -14.13 7.66 3.65
N GLN A 55 -13.82 8.87 3.17
CA GLN A 55 -14.79 9.97 3.02
C GLN A 55 -15.84 9.69 1.92
N LYS A 56 -15.57 8.74 1.03
CA LYS A 56 -16.54 8.23 0.04
C LYS A 56 -17.36 7.05 0.56
N ASN A 57 -17.43 6.85 1.89
CA ASN A 57 -18.12 5.77 2.59
C ASN A 57 -17.60 4.35 2.25
N LEU A 58 -16.38 4.23 1.74
CA LEU A 58 -15.72 2.93 1.62
C LEU A 58 -15.06 2.55 2.94
N ARG A 59 -15.23 1.30 3.36
CA ARG A 59 -14.53 0.74 4.52
C ARG A 59 -13.11 0.38 4.10
N VAL A 60 -12.16 1.15 4.58
CA VAL A 60 -10.74 1.05 4.20
C VAL A 60 -9.94 0.47 5.35
N LEU A 61 -9.15 -0.56 5.07
CA LEU A 61 -8.10 -1.03 5.96
C LEU A 61 -6.74 -0.72 5.35
N VAL A 62 -5.89 -0.06 6.11
CA VAL A 62 -4.48 0.14 5.76
C VAL A 62 -3.62 -0.84 6.56
N LEU A 63 -2.77 -1.59 5.87
CA LEU A 63 -1.73 -2.41 6.46
C LEU A 63 -0.38 -1.71 6.29
N ASP A 64 0.22 -1.27 7.40
CA ASP A 64 1.59 -0.73 7.41
C ASP A 64 2.59 -1.88 7.37
N ALA A 65 3.06 -2.19 6.18
CA ALA A 65 4.00 -3.25 5.87
C ALA A 65 5.45 -2.75 5.71
N ASP A 66 5.75 -1.52 6.15
CA ASP A 66 7.12 -1.01 6.23
C ASP A 66 7.81 -1.56 7.50
N ILE A 67 8.48 -2.70 7.33
CA ILE A 67 9.17 -3.40 8.43
C ILE A 67 10.49 -2.68 8.74
N GLY A 68 10.44 -1.76 9.67
CA GLY A 68 11.63 -1.00 10.11
C GLY A 68 11.39 0.48 10.29
N LEU A 69 10.58 1.08 9.43
CA LEU A 69 10.24 2.50 9.46
C LEU A 69 8.73 2.74 9.47
N ALA A 70 7.98 1.86 10.13
CA ALA A 70 6.53 2.00 10.26
C ALA A 70 6.14 3.40 10.74
N ASN A 71 5.34 4.12 9.96
CA ASN A 71 5.01 5.51 10.20
C ASN A 71 3.53 5.85 9.94
N MET A 72 2.71 4.91 9.49
CA MET A 72 1.27 5.12 9.28
C MET A 72 0.56 5.51 10.57
N GLN A 73 0.98 4.96 11.70
CA GLN A 73 0.46 5.32 13.02
C GLN A 73 0.63 6.81 13.33
N VAL A 74 1.72 7.43 12.88
CA VAL A 74 1.96 8.87 13.06
C VAL A 74 1.04 9.67 12.14
N LEU A 75 0.87 9.23 10.88
CA LEU A 75 0.03 9.92 9.90
C LEU A 75 -1.46 9.87 10.27
N PHE A 76 -1.91 8.80 10.92
CA PHE A 76 -3.29 8.65 11.38
C PHE A 76 -3.49 9.07 12.83
N ASP A 77 -2.44 9.54 13.52
CA ASP A 77 -2.48 9.95 14.92
C ASP A 77 -3.02 8.83 15.84
N VAL A 78 -2.46 7.63 15.66
CA VAL A 78 -2.81 6.43 16.43
C VAL A 78 -1.61 6.00 17.27
N LYS A 79 -1.87 5.54 18.49
CA LYS A 79 -0.85 4.95 19.38
C LYS A 79 -1.12 3.45 19.51
N PRO A 80 -0.54 2.60 18.65
CA PRO A 80 -0.80 1.18 18.66
C PRO A 80 -0.20 0.54 19.93
N VAL A 81 -1.01 -0.22 20.66
CA VAL A 81 -0.56 -1.09 21.76
C VAL A 81 -0.14 -2.45 21.20
N VAL A 82 -0.77 -2.87 20.13
CA VAL A 82 -0.54 -4.12 19.41
C VAL A 82 -0.22 -3.82 17.94
N THR A 83 0.55 -4.70 17.33
CA THR A 83 1.05 -4.50 15.98
C THR A 83 0.83 -5.74 15.11
N LEU A 84 1.06 -5.61 13.81
CA LEU A 84 1.16 -6.70 12.85
C LEU A 84 1.94 -7.91 13.40
N PHE A 85 3.04 -7.68 14.13
CA PHE A 85 3.92 -8.75 14.62
C PHE A 85 3.32 -9.52 15.79
N ASP A 86 2.41 -8.94 16.55
CA ASP A 86 1.69 -9.66 17.61
C ASP A 86 0.76 -10.72 17.01
N TYR A 87 0.16 -10.43 15.83
CA TYR A 87 -0.58 -11.41 15.07
C TYR A 87 0.34 -12.47 14.43
N ILE A 88 1.40 -12.05 13.75
CA ILE A 88 2.36 -12.95 13.06
C ILE A 88 2.97 -13.94 14.05
N ASN A 89 3.30 -13.51 15.26
CA ASN A 89 3.87 -14.36 16.30
C ASN A 89 2.81 -15.20 17.06
N GLY A 90 1.55 -15.11 16.70
CA GLY A 90 0.46 -15.87 17.32
C GLY A 90 0.06 -15.37 18.72
N HIS A 91 0.54 -14.21 19.15
CA HIS A 91 0.22 -13.63 20.45
C HIS A 91 -1.18 -12.98 20.47
N LYS A 92 -1.70 -12.58 19.31
CA LYS A 92 -2.98 -11.90 19.12
C LYS A 92 -3.73 -12.45 17.92
N LYS A 93 -5.06 -12.34 17.94
CA LYS A 93 -5.91 -12.62 16.78
C LYS A 93 -5.88 -11.45 15.81
N LEU A 94 -6.30 -11.68 14.56
CA LEU A 94 -6.35 -10.64 13.54
C LEU A 94 -7.20 -9.44 13.97
N GLN A 95 -8.35 -9.69 14.58
CA GLN A 95 -9.26 -8.64 15.04
C GLN A 95 -8.64 -7.74 16.12
N ASP A 96 -7.74 -8.30 16.95
CA ASP A 96 -7.11 -7.56 18.05
C ASP A 96 -6.05 -6.56 17.57
N VAL A 97 -5.50 -6.77 16.37
CA VAL A 97 -4.47 -5.90 15.78
C VAL A 97 -5.03 -4.88 14.78
N ILE A 98 -6.34 -4.93 14.49
CA ILE A 98 -7.03 -3.92 13.70
C ILE A 98 -7.44 -2.77 14.62
N ILE A 99 -6.98 -1.57 14.31
CA ILE A 99 -7.19 -0.36 15.10
C ILE A 99 -8.10 0.57 14.32
N GLU A 100 -9.21 0.97 14.90
CA GLU A 100 -10.03 2.05 14.36
C GLU A 100 -9.30 3.38 14.52
N THR A 101 -9.26 4.17 13.45
CA THR A 101 -8.69 5.51 13.50
C THR A 101 -9.77 6.54 13.91
N LYS A 102 -9.35 7.79 14.13
CA LYS A 102 -10.31 8.88 14.35
C LYS A 102 -11.15 9.24 13.11
N TYR A 103 -10.80 8.69 11.96
CA TYR A 103 -11.52 8.91 10.70
C TYR A 103 -12.54 7.79 10.49
N PRO A 104 -13.84 8.11 10.29
CA PRO A 104 -14.86 7.10 10.02
C PRO A 104 -14.50 6.23 8.82
N ASN A 105 -14.79 4.92 8.90
CA ASN A 105 -14.52 3.93 7.84
C ASN A 105 -13.03 3.69 7.52
N LEU A 106 -12.11 4.14 8.36
CA LEU A 106 -10.67 3.96 8.17
C LEU A 106 -10.05 3.24 9.37
N SER A 107 -9.51 2.06 9.12
CA SER A 107 -8.80 1.24 10.11
C SER A 107 -7.35 1.02 9.71
N LEU A 108 -6.51 0.71 10.68
CA LEU A 108 -5.07 0.49 10.53
C LEU A 108 -4.66 -0.83 11.18
N ILE A 109 -3.85 -1.61 10.50
CA ILE A 109 -2.95 -2.59 11.13
C ILE A 109 -1.56 -1.95 11.13
N ALA A 110 -1.07 -1.62 12.33
CA ALA A 110 0.19 -0.91 12.48
C ALA A 110 1.39 -1.86 12.32
N GLY A 111 2.41 -1.41 11.61
CA GLY A 111 3.74 -1.99 11.63
C GLY A 111 4.48 -1.70 12.93
N LYS A 112 5.72 -2.12 13.03
CA LYS A 112 6.60 -1.86 14.18
C LYS A 112 7.95 -1.36 13.72
N SER A 113 8.31 -0.15 14.14
CA SER A 113 9.62 0.42 13.86
C SER A 113 10.72 -0.33 14.60
N GLY A 114 11.88 -0.54 13.92
CA GLY A 114 13.05 -1.17 14.53
C GLY A 114 12.91 -2.68 14.79
N TYR A 115 11.88 -3.32 14.24
CA TYR A 115 11.72 -4.77 14.38
C TYR A 115 12.70 -5.49 13.46
N GLN A 116 13.59 -6.29 14.06
CA GLN A 116 14.42 -7.23 13.33
C GLN A 116 13.65 -8.54 13.16
N TYR A 117 13.13 -8.75 11.98
CA TYR A 117 12.48 -10.01 11.66
C TYR A 117 13.53 -11.10 11.48
N ALA A 118 13.46 -12.16 12.26
CA ALA A 118 14.33 -13.32 12.08
C ALA A 118 14.03 -13.94 10.71
N THR A 119 15.02 -14.01 9.84
CA THR A 119 14.93 -14.49 8.45
C THR A 119 14.45 -15.94 8.29
N ASN A 120 14.22 -16.64 9.39
CA ASN A 120 13.80 -18.04 9.41
C ASN A 120 12.28 -18.25 9.42
N SER A 121 11.47 -17.18 9.34
CA SER A 121 10.03 -17.32 9.26
C SER A 121 9.63 -17.63 7.81
N SER A 122 8.71 -18.58 7.64
CA SER A 122 8.31 -19.06 6.32
C SER A 122 7.82 -17.91 5.44
N SER A 123 8.24 -17.92 4.17
CA SER A 123 7.87 -16.94 3.13
C SER A 123 6.35 -16.79 2.88
N PHE A 124 5.52 -17.53 3.61
CA PHE A 124 4.06 -17.53 3.45
C PHE A 124 3.31 -16.70 4.49
N ILE A 125 3.99 -16.14 5.50
CA ILE A 125 3.32 -15.47 6.62
C ILE A 125 2.54 -14.24 6.16
N PHE A 126 3.14 -13.40 5.31
CA PHE A 126 2.48 -12.20 4.82
C PHE A 126 1.38 -12.51 3.82
N SER A 127 1.56 -13.54 3.00
CA SER A 127 0.51 -14.04 2.10
C SER A 127 -0.69 -14.52 2.89
N ARG A 128 -0.46 -15.26 3.98
CA ARG A 128 -1.52 -15.72 4.87
C ARG A 128 -2.22 -14.56 5.56
N LEU A 129 -1.48 -13.59 6.09
CA LEU A 129 -2.07 -12.39 6.69
C LEU A 129 -3.02 -11.67 5.72
N VAL A 130 -2.56 -11.45 4.48
CA VAL A 130 -3.39 -10.80 3.46
C VAL A 130 -4.64 -11.64 3.20
N GLN A 131 -4.52 -12.95 3.08
CA GLN A 131 -5.67 -13.84 2.87
C GLN A 131 -6.64 -13.79 4.06
N ASP A 132 -6.14 -13.88 5.30
CA ASP A 132 -6.97 -13.81 6.51
C ASP A 132 -7.72 -12.46 6.61
N ILE A 133 -7.12 -11.36 6.15
CA ILE A 133 -7.79 -10.05 6.06
C ILE A 133 -8.88 -10.07 4.97
N LEU A 134 -8.60 -10.63 3.80
CA LEU A 134 -9.56 -10.72 2.70
C LEU A 134 -10.76 -11.58 3.09
N ASP A 135 -10.54 -12.65 3.85
CA ASP A 135 -11.56 -13.59 4.30
C ASP A 135 -12.52 -12.98 5.35
N LEU A 136 -12.13 -11.87 6.00
CA LEU A 136 -13.07 -11.10 6.84
C LEU A 136 -14.27 -10.60 6.04
N ASN A 137 -14.13 -10.35 4.75
CA ASN A 137 -15.18 -9.81 3.87
C ASN A 137 -15.90 -8.56 4.41
N PHE A 138 -15.23 -7.83 5.30
CA PHE A 138 -15.78 -6.66 5.97
C PHE A 138 -15.36 -5.37 5.26
N TYR A 139 -14.12 -5.27 4.81
CA TYR A 139 -13.59 -4.09 4.16
C TYR A 139 -13.91 -4.08 2.67
N ASP A 140 -14.10 -2.88 2.11
CA ASP A 140 -14.28 -2.69 0.67
C ASP A 140 -12.92 -2.64 -0.04
N ILE A 141 -11.89 -2.12 0.66
CA ILE A 141 -10.51 -2.09 0.16
C ILE A 141 -9.48 -2.32 1.27
N LEU A 142 -8.49 -3.16 0.98
CA LEU A 142 -7.25 -3.32 1.72
C LEU A 142 -6.12 -2.61 0.96
N ILE A 143 -5.48 -1.64 1.60
CA ILE A 143 -4.30 -0.95 1.08
C ILE A 143 -3.08 -1.42 1.87
N VAL A 144 -2.08 -1.98 1.18
CA VAL A 144 -0.81 -2.38 1.78
C VAL A 144 0.25 -1.32 1.46
N ASP A 145 0.76 -0.62 2.48
CA ASP A 145 1.88 0.31 2.35
C ASP A 145 3.19 -0.41 2.63
N THR A 146 3.96 -0.74 1.60
CA THR A 146 5.20 -1.50 1.75
C THR A 146 6.38 -0.61 2.15
N GLY A 147 7.50 -1.20 2.56
CA GLY A 147 8.78 -0.51 2.57
C GLY A 147 9.25 -0.11 1.16
N ALA A 148 10.30 0.70 1.10
CA ALA A 148 10.93 1.06 -0.16
C ALA A 148 11.90 -0.02 -0.63
N GLY A 149 12.12 -0.09 -1.95
CA GLY A 149 13.03 -1.04 -2.58
C GLY A 149 12.44 -2.43 -2.79
N LEU A 150 13.31 -3.39 -3.11
CA LEU A 150 12.94 -4.76 -3.49
C LEU A 150 13.49 -5.79 -2.50
N ASN A 151 13.38 -5.51 -1.19
CA ASN A 151 13.71 -6.51 -0.18
C ASN A 151 12.70 -7.69 -0.21
N ASP A 152 13.03 -8.78 0.48
CA ASP A 152 12.24 -10.01 0.39
C ASP A 152 10.82 -9.84 0.94
N TYR A 153 10.59 -8.98 1.94
CA TYR A 153 9.26 -8.69 2.48
C TYR A 153 8.40 -7.96 1.45
N VAL A 154 8.95 -6.94 0.79
CA VAL A 154 8.24 -6.24 -0.29
C VAL A 154 7.87 -7.22 -1.40
N LYS A 155 8.81 -8.09 -1.81
CA LYS A 155 8.53 -9.12 -2.83
C LYS A 155 7.39 -10.06 -2.43
N GLU A 156 7.28 -10.44 -1.15
CA GLU A 156 6.19 -11.30 -0.67
C GLU A 156 4.83 -10.60 -0.81
N PHE A 157 4.71 -9.35 -0.39
CA PHE A 157 3.46 -8.60 -0.60
C PHE A 157 3.15 -8.42 -2.09
N LEU A 158 4.16 -8.12 -2.90
CA LEU A 158 3.98 -7.98 -4.34
C LEU A 158 3.55 -9.30 -5.01
N LYS A 159 3.98 -10.47 -4.52
CA LYS A 159 3.55 -11.78 -5.07
C LYS A 159 2.04 -12.00 -4.93
N VAL A 160 1.45 -11.64 -3.81
CA VAL A 160 0.00 -11.83 -3.55
C VAL A 160 -0.86 -10.70 -4.10
N SER A 161 -0.25 -9.58 -4.48
CA SER A 161 -0.96 -8.40 -4.97
C SER A 161 -1.42 -8.60 -6.40
N THR A 162 -2.67 -8.26 -6.67
CA THR A 162 -3.25 -8.22 -8.02
C THR A 162 -3.14 -6.82 -8.63
N ASN A 163 -3.27 -5.79 -7.80
CA ASN A 163 -3.15 -4.39 -8.22
C ASN A 163 -2.00 -3.74 -7.46
N ILE A 164 -1.08 -3.14 -8.20
CA ILE A 164 0.11 -2.52 -7.65
C ILE A 164 0.17 -1.08 -8.14
N LEU A 165 0.38 -0.16 -7.22
CA LEU A 165 0.69 1.23 -7.50
C LEU A 165 2.13 1.51 -7.08
N ALA A 166 3.00 1.76 -8.05
CA ALA A 166 4.37 2.17 -7.79
C ALA A 166 4.46 3.70 -7.77
N ILE A 167 4.99 4.25 -6.67
CA ILE A 167 5.22 5.69 -6.54
C ILE A 167 6.70 5.97 -6.74
N THR A 168 6.99 6.92 -7.60
CA THR A 168 8.34 7.40 -7.91
C THR A 168 8.38 8.92 -7.98
N SER A 169 9.57 9.48 -8.14
CA SER A 169 9.77 10.89 -8.44
C SER A 169 10.53 11.05 -9.77
N THR A 170 10.69 12.28 -10.24
CA THR A 170 11.46 12.59 -11.45
C THR A 170 12.98 12.57 -11.23
N ASP A 171 13.44 12.23 -10.01
CA ASP A 171 14.86 12.06 -9.70
C ASP A 171 15.43 10.85 -10.47
N PRO A 172 16.56 10.98 -11.19
CA PRO A 172 17.16 9.91 -11.98
C PRO A 172 17.40 8.61 -11.21
N SER A 173 17.79 8.69 -9.92
CA SER A 173 17.97 7.49 -9.11
C SER A 173 16.64 6.81 -8.79
N ALA A 174 15.57 7.56 -8.54
CA ALA A 174 14.25 7.00 -8.29
C ALA A 174 13.67 6.34 -9.56
N LEU A 175 13.96 6.90 -10.74
CA LEU A 175 13.59 6.31 -12.03
C LEU A 175 14.30 4.98 -12.29
N THR A 176 15.60 4.89 -11.97
CA THR A 176 16.36 3.63 -12.08
C THR A 176 15.79 2.55 -11.16
N ASP A 177 15.47 2.92 -9.93
CA ASP A 177 14.92 1.98 -8.93
C ASP A 177 13.52 1.50 -9.33
N VAL A 178 12.64 2.40 -9.80
CA VAL A 178 11.30 2.00 -10.25
C VAL A 178 11.36 1.16 -11.52
N TYR A 179 12.30 1.40 -12.42
CA TYR A 179 12.50 0.58 -13.60
C TYR A 179 12.85 -0.87 -13.24
N SER A 180 13.69 -1.06 -12.22
CA SER A 180 14.02 -2.39 -11.69
C SER A 180 12.80 -3.09 -11.12
N LEU A 181 11.94 -2.35 -10.42
CA LEU A 181 10.65 -2.84 -9.92
C LEU A 181 9.72 -3.25 -11.08
N ILE A 182 9.57 -2.41 -12.10
CA ILE A 182 8.75 -2.69 -13.28
C ILE A 182 9.21 -3.96 -13.98
N LYS A 183 10.53 -4.13 -14.19
CA LYS A 183 11.09 -5.33 -14.80
C LYS A 183 10.73 -6.60 -14.04
N MET A 184 10.82 -6.56 -12.72
CA MET A 184 10.46 -7.71 -11.89
C MET A 184 8.97 -8.04 -12.01
N LEU A 185 8.08 -7.05 -11.97
CA LEU A 185 6.64 -7.24 -12.01
C LEU A 185 6.12 -7.62 -13.40
N ALA A 186 6.81 -7.21 -14.47
CA ALA A 186 6.44 -7.56 -15.85
C ALA A 186 6.49 -9.08 -16.10
N ILE A 187 7.36 -9.81 -15.39
CA ILE A 187 7.46 -11.26 -15.48
C ILE A 187 6.16 -11.93 -15.00
N ASP A 188 5.53 -11.39 -13.97
CA ASP A 188 4.32 -11.95 -13.33
C ASP A 188 3.01 -11.46 -13.98
N LYS A 189 3.06 -10.65 -15.05
CA LYS A 189 1.89 -10.08 -15.75
C LYS A 189 0.88 -9.40 -14.82
N LYS A 190 1.36 -8.72 -13.76
CA LYS A 190 0.52 -8.05 -12.79
C LYS A 190 0.05 -6.69 -13.28
N SER A 191 -1.12 -6.24 -12.81
CA SER A 191 -1.60 -4.89 -13.06
C SER A 191 -0.73 -3.89 -12.30
N LEU A 192 0.04 -3.10 -13.02
CA LEU A 192 0.93 -2.08 -12.48
C LEU A 192 0.48 -0.70 -12.94
N MET A 193 0.28 0.17 -11.98
CA MET A 193 0.10 1.62 -12.18
C MET A 193 1.34 2.35 -11.69
N LEU A 194 1.73 3.41 -12.39
CA LEU A 194 2.86 4.25 -12.03
C LEU A 194 2.36 5.65 -11.66
N CYS A 195 2.82 6.17 -10.53
CA CYS A 195 2.52 7.53 -10.08
C CYS A 195 3.82 8.31 -9.90
N PHE A 196 3.95 9.40 -10.64
CA PHE A 196 5.04 10.36 -10.48
C PHE A 196 4.67 11.41 -9.43
N ASN A 197 5.32 11.39 -8.30
CA ASN A 197 5.19 12.39 -7.24
C ASN A 197 6.34 13.40 -7.31
N HIS A 198 6.20 14.55 -6.67
CA HIS A 198 7.21 15.63 -6.69
C HIS A 198 7.58 16.11 -8.10
N THR A 199 6.67 16.02 -9.06
CA THR A 199 6.89 16.60 -10.39
C THR A 199 6.72 18.11 -10.38
N LYS A 200 7.51 18.82 -11.18
CA LYS A 200 7.38 20.28 -11.30
C LYS A 200 6.04 20.68 -11.95
N ASN A 201 5.58 19.88 -12.89
CA ASN A 201 4.28 20.01 -13.55
C ASN A 201 3.89 18.68 -14.22
N GLU A 202 2.65 18.60 -14.72
CA GLU A 202 2.10 17.40 -15.36
C GLU A 202 2.88 17.00 -16.63
N LEU A 203 3.28 17.99 -17.45
CA LEU A 203 3.99 17.77 -18.71
C LEU A 203 5.33 17.03 -18.50
N VAL A 204 6.06 17.35 -17.42
CA VAL A 204 7.31 16.66 -17.09
C VAL A 204 7.04 15.20 -16.72
N GLY A 205 5.97 14.92 -15.98
CA GLY A 205 5.57 13.55 -15.66
C GLY A 205 5.23 12.74 -16.91
N GLU A 206 4.45 13.30 -17.82
CA GLU A 206 4.07 12.67 -19.10
C GLU A 206 5.28 12.38 -19.99
N THR A 207 6.22 13.34 -20.09
CA THR A 207 7.42 13.17 -20.91
C THR A 207 8.30 12.02 -20.43
N ILE A 208 8.35 11.77 -19.11
CA ILE A 208 9.16 10.69 -18.53
C ILE A 208 8.44 9.35 -18.65
N SER A 209 7.10 9.33 -18.70
CA SER A 209 6.30 8.10 -18.77
C SER A 209 6.24 7.49 -20.17
N ASN A 210 6.55 8.25 -21.21
CA ASN A 210 6.62 7.83 -22.62
C ASN A 210 8.04 7.32 -22.98
#